data_ac36e49679f8d438cff7ea94efab8cf6
#
_entry.id   ac36e49679f8d438cff7ea94efab8cf6
#
_cell.length_a   1.000
_cell.length_b   1.000
_cell.length_c   1.000
_cell.angle_alpha   90.00
_cell.angle_beta   90.00
_cell.angle_gamma   90.00
#
_symmetry.space_group_name_H-M   'P 1'
#
loop_
_entity.id
_entity.type
_entity.pdbx_description
1 polymer ?
#
loop_
_entity_poly.entity_id
_entity_poly.type
_entity_poly.pdbx_seq_one_letter_code
_entity_poly.pdbx_strand_id
1 'polypeptide(L)'
;NPTLIAISGIVLLVAGMMIVGALQDAIDEYYLTATARILKVIMKTGGIVLGVTIGLYIAKKMNTNFATTPDGLALTSITYQYIGAAITAACFALGNHSRLTGIILSGVVGVAGYYCSIIFINNGMEAIPASGIAACAVGLSSTVISRIWRIPSVATISAGIIPLVPGITLYNGLMQVVQNSPGTALFDQGMGTLLRAFMIAITIAAGASFGNIIGRPMRRKLIKLHNKLPSLSNLSIHKQNKS
;
A
#
# COMPACT_ATOMS: atom_id res chain seq x y z
N ASN A 1 -19.57 -7.50 13.61
CA ASN A 1 -19.57 -6.07 13.95
C ASN A 1 -19.88 -5.25 12.70
N PRO A 2 -21.09 -4.64 12.60
CA PRO A 2 -21.49 -3.85 11.42
C PRO A 2 -20.57 -2.65 11.18
N THR A 3 -19.97 -2.07 12.24
CA THR A 3 -18.98 -0.99 12.17
C THR A 3 -17.73 -1.38 11.40
N LEU A 4 -17.22 -2.61 11.56
CA LEU A 4 -16.04 -3.08 10.84
C LEU A 4 -16.32 -3.22 9.33
N ILE A 5 -17.52 -3.65 8.95
CA ILE A 5 -17.92 -3.75 7.55
C ILE A 5 -18.01 -2.36 6.92
N ALA A 6 -18.63 -1.40 7.61
CA ALA A 6 -18.71 -0.02 7.14
C ALA A 6 -17.34 0.63 7.00
N ILE A 7 -16.47 0.45 8.00
CA ILE A 7 -15.08 0.97 7.99
C ILE A 7 -14.28 0.36 6.83
N SER A 8 -14.37 -0.96 6.62
CA SER A 8 -13.63 -1.61 5.52
C SER A 8 -14.05 -1.08 4.14
N GLY A 9 -15.34 -0.80 3.95
CA GLY A 9 -15.84 -0.18 2.71
C GLY A 9 -15.35 1.25 2.52
N ILE A 10 -15.35 2.05 3.58
CA ILE A 10 -14.88 3.45 3.53
C ILE A 10 -13.35 3.51 3.36
N VAL A 11 -12.59 2.69 4.07
CA VAL A 11 -11.11 2.64 3.97
C VAL A 11 -10.65 2.35 2.55
N LEU A 12 -11.39 1.50 1.81
CA LEU A 12 -11.11 1.24 0.40
C LEU A 12 -11.33 2.47 -0.49
N LEU A 13 -12.30 3.31 -0.15
CA LEU A 13 -12.60 4.57 -0.85
C LEU A 13 -11.60 5.69 -0.47
N VAL A 14 -11.04 5.64 0.74
CA VAL A 14 -10.07 6.63 1.21
C VAL A 14 -8.86 6.64 0.28
N ALA A 15 -8.49 7.83 -0.14
CA ALA A 15 -7.51 8.09 -1.18
C ALA A 15 -6.04 7.75 -0.80
N GLY A 16 -5.80 6.92 0.23
CA GLY A 16 -4.46 6.59 0.74
C GLY A 16 -3.48 6.15 -0.34
N MET A 17 -3.88 5.19 -1.18
CA MET A 17 -3.07 4.76 -2.32
C MET A 17 -2.86 5.84 -3.38
N MET A 18 -3.84 6.74 -3.55
CA MET A 18 -3.69 7.84 -4.50
C MET A 18 -2.70 8.87 -4.00
N ILE A 19 -2.66 9.14 -2.68
CA ILE A 19 -1.68 10.03 -2.05
C ILE A 19 -0.27 9.45 -2.26
N VAL A 20 -0.06 8.18 -1.91
CA VAL A 20 1.23 7.51 -2.11
C VAL A 20 1.64 7.53 -3.58
N GLY A 21 0.72 7.23 -4.49
CA GLY A 21 0.99 7.27 -5.94
C GLY A 21 1.27 8.68 -6.47
N ALA A 22 0.62 9.72 -5.96
CA ALA A 22 0.90 11.10 -6.32
C ALA A 22 2.28 11.55 -5.85
N LEU A 23 2.65 11.18 -4.61
CA LEU A 23 3.96 11.47 -4.05
C LEU A 23 5.07 10.69 -4.79
N GLN A 24 4.80 9.45 -5.18
CA GLN A 24 5.73 8.66 -5.99
C GLN A 24 5.96 9.27 -7.36
N ASP A 25 4.90 9.72 -8.05
CA ASP A 25 5.02 10.42 -9.32
C ASP A 25 5.81 11.74 -9.18
N ALA A 26 5.61 12.47 -8.06
CA ALA A 26 6.36 13.70 -7.79
C ALA A 26 7.85 13.42 -7.56
N ILE A 27 8.21 12.34 -6.87
CA ILE A 27 9.59 11.91 -6.64
C ILE A 27 10.24 11.44 -7.95
N ASP A 28 9.47 10.76 -8.81
CA ASP A 28 9.91 10.30 -10.13
C ASP A 28 9.88 11.42 -11.20
N GLU A 29 9.68 12.70 -10.78
CA GLU A 29 9.67 13.92 -11.62
C GLU A 29 8.49 14.03 -12.61
N TYR A 30 7.43 13.22 -12.44
CA TYR A 30 6.20 13.31 -13.25
C TYR A 30 5.22 14.34 -12.66
N TYR A 31 5.60 15.61 -12.59
CA TYR A 31 4.85 16.67 -11.87
C TYR A 31 3.42 16.86 -12.35
N LEU A 32 3.16 16.78 -13.66
CA LEU A 32 1.79 16.91 -14.20
C LEU A 32 0.88 15.77 -13.74
N THR A 33 1.39 14.55 -13.72
CA THR A 33 0.65 13.38 -13.23
C THR A 33 0.44 13.47 -11.72
N ALA A 34 1.45 13.90 -10.99
CA ALA A 34 1.39 14.11 -9.54
C ALA A 34 0.31 15.12 -9.17
N THR A 35 0.28 16.29 -9.82
CA THR A 35 -0.74 17.33 -9.58
C THR A 35 -2.15 16.87 -9.93
N ALA A 36 -2.34 16.18 -11.04
CA ALA A 36 -3.63 15.59 -11.42
C ALA A 36 -4.13 14.57 -10.40
N ARG A 37 -3.23 13.72 -9.84
CA ARG A 37 -3.57 12.78 -8.78
C ARG A 37 -3.89 13.49 -7.47
N ILE A 38 -3.17 14.53 -7.09
CA ILE A 38 -3.46 15.34 -5.89
C ILE A 38 -4.87 15.96 -6.01
N LEU A 39 -5.21 16.56 -7.15
CA LEU A 39 -6.54 17.09 -7.38
C LEU A 39 -7.62 16.01 -7.24
N LYS A 40 -7.39 14.82 -7.79
CA LYS A 40 -8.28 13.68 -7.66
C LYS A 40 -8.44 13.22 -6.20
N VAL A 41 -7.36 13.25 -5.41
CA VAL A 41 -7.39 12.97 -3.97
C VAL A 41 -8.29 13.98 -3.25
N ILE A 42 -8.11 15.27 -3.50
CA ILE A 42 -8.91 16.35 -2.89
C ILE A 42 -10.40 16.16 -3.22
N MET A 43 -10.73 15.93 -4.48
CA MET A 43 -12.12 15.71 -4.91
C MET A 43 -12.74 14.47 -4.28
N LYS A 44 -12.02 13.35 -4.24
CA LYS A 44 -12.50 12.12 -3.59
C LYS A 44 -12.67 12.29 -2.08
N THR A 45 -11.71 12.92 -1.41
CA THR A 45 -11.77 13.17 0.03
C THR A 45 -12.96 14.06 0.36
N GLY A 46 -13.16 15.13 -0.41
CA GLY A 46 -14.35 16.00 -0.29
C GLY A 46 -15.66 15.24 -0.46
N GLY A 47 -15.76 14.38 -1.48
CA GLY A 47 -16.93 13.53 -1.69
C GLY A 47 -17.20 12.55 -0.53
N ILE A 48 -16.14 11.94 0.03
CA ILE A 48 -16.26 11.06 1.19
C ILE A 48 -16.73 11.85 2.41
N VAL A 49 -16.14 13.02 2.69
CA VAL A 49 -16.54 13.88 3.81
C VAL A 49 -18.01 14.25 3.70
N LEU A 50 -18.46 14.73 2.53
CA LEU A 50 -19.87 15.07 2.29
C LEU A 50 -20.78 13.87 2.46
N GLY A 51 -20.44 12.72 1.86
CA GLY A 51 -21.24 11.50 1.98
C GLY A 51 -21.38 10.99 3.41
N VAL A 52 -20.26 10.98 4.15
CA VAL A 52 -20.27 10.58 5.57
C VAL A 52 -21.06 11.56 6.42
N THR A 53 -20.89 12.87 6.23
CA THR A 53 -21.63 13.89 6.98
C THR A 53 -23.14 13.77 6.77
N ILE A 54 -23.58 13.60 5.51
CA ILE A 54 -24.99 13.40 5.17
C ILE A 54 -25.49 12.08 5.78
N GLY A 55 -24.71 10.99 5.64
CA GLY A 55 -25.07 9.68 6.21
C GLY A 55 -25.24 9.71 7.73
N LEU A 56 -24.32 10.37 8.44
CA LEU A 56 -24.41 10.55 9.89
C LEU A 56 -25.60 11.43 10.31
N TYR A 57 -25.90 12.48 9.54
CA TYR A 57 -27.08 13.31 9.78
C TYR A 57 -28.37 12.51 9.67
N ILE A 58 -28.51 11.69 8.63
CA ILE A 58 -29.66 10.80 8.43
C ILE A 58 -29.74 9.76 9.54
N ALA A 59 -28.62 9.11 9.89
CA ALA A 59 -28.57 8.10 10.95
C ALA A 59 -28.99 8.67 12.31
N LYS A 60 -28.54 9.88 12.65
CA LYS A 60 -28.95 10.60 13.86
C LYS A 60 -30.44 10.88 13.87
N LYS A 61 -31.05 11.26 12.73
CA LYS A 61 -32.48 11.51 12.59
C LYS A 61 -33.29 10.21 12.71
N MET A 62 -32.73 9.07 12.33
CA MET A 62 -33.35 7.74 12.47
C MET A 62 -33.11 7.10 13.85
N ASN A 63 -32.54 7.84 14.79
CA ASN A 63 -32.25 7.38 16.16
C ASN A 63 -31.35 6.12 16.22
N THR A 64 -30.51 5.90 15.21
CA THR A 64 -29.51 4.82 15.16
C THR A 64 -28.18 5.30 15.67
N ASN A 65 -27.70 4.71 16.78
CA ASN A 65 -26.37 4.98 17.30
C ASN A 65 -25.32 4.15 16.50
N PHE A 66 -24.77 4.74 15.46
CA PHE A 66 -23.59 4.17 14.84
C PHE A 66 -22.35 4.58 15.64
N ALA A 67 -21.68 3.61 16.25
CA ALA A 67 -20.35 3.81 16.77
C ALA A 67 -19.39 4.03 15.57
N THR A 68 -18.96 5.25 15.38
CA THR A 68 -18.11 5.67 14.25
C THR A 68 -16.64 5.39 14.48
N THR A 69 -16.25 5.14 15.73
CA THR A 69 -14.92 4.70 16.10
C THR A 69 -14.94 3.22 16.45
N PRO A 70 -14.04 2.40 15.88
CA PRO A 70 -13.92 1.03 16.33
C PRO A 70 -13.30 1.04 17.72
N ASP A 71 -14.13 0.95 18.75
CA ASP A 71 -13.65 0.69 20.10
C ASP A 71 -12.98 -0.68 20.09
N GLY A 72 -11.64 -0.65 20.25
CA GLY A 72 -10.84 -1.86 20.43
C GLY A 72 -10.86 -2.80 19.24
N LEU A 73 -10.21 -2.41 18.14
CA LEU A 73 -9.66 -3.41 17.24
C LEU A 73 -8.66 -4.23 18.07
N ALA A 74 -9.16 -5.26 18.76
CA ALA A 74 -8.31 -6.26 19.37
C ALA A 74 -7.36 -6.71 18.25
N LEU A 75 -6.06 -6.45 18.42
CA LEU A 75 -5.04 -6.86 17.48
C LEU A 75 -5.20 -8.36 17.28
N THR A 76 -5.76 -8.73 16.17
CA THR A 76 -5.92 -10.12 15.76
C THR A 76 -4.55 -10.78 15.78
N SER A 77 -4.48 -12.07 16.10
CA SER A 77 -3.23 -12.84 16.06
C SER A 77 -2.40 -12.45 14.84
N ILE A 78 -1.11 -12.30 15.02
CA ILE A 78 -0.15 -11.84 14.02
C ILE A 78 -0.23 -12.64 12.70
N THR A 79 -0.60 -13.93 12.81
CA THR A 79 -0.81 -14.81 11.65
C THR A 79 -1.93 -14.32 10.73
N TYR A 80 -3.06 -13.89 11.30
CA TYR A 80 -4.16 -13.36 10.49
C TYR A 80 -3.82 -12.01 9.86
N GLN A 81 -2.94 -11.22 10.47
CA GLN A 81 -2.45 -9.98 9.88
C GLN A 81 -1.61 -10.24 8.62
N TYR A 82 -0.76 -11.27 8.62
CA TYR A 82 0.01 -11.68 7.42
C TYR A 82 -0.91 -12.22 6.33
N ILE A 83 -1.90 -13.03 6.68
CA ILE A 83 -2.90 -13.52 5.73
C ILE A 83 -3.67 -12.35 5.12
N GLY A 84 -4.09 -11.39 5.95
CA GLY A 84 -4.75 -10.16 5.49
C GLY A 84 -3.87 -9.35 4.54
N ALA A 85 -2.58 -9.18 4.86
CA ALA A 85 -1.63 -8.50 3.99
C ALA A 85 -1.45 -9.21 2.64
N ALA A 86 -1.39 -10.55 2.63
CA ALA A 86 -1.32 -11.32 1.40
C ALA A 86 -2.56 -11.13 0.52
N ILE A 87 -3.75 -11.28 1.14
CA ILE A 87 -5.03 -11.19 0.43
C ILE A 87 -5.24 -9.78 -0.12
N THR A 88 -5.00 -8.73 0.67
CA THR A 88 -5.18 -7.34 0.21
C THR A 88 -4.26 -7.00 -0.96
N ALA A 89 -2.98 -7.37 -0.90
CA ALA A 89 -2.05 -7.18 -2.01
C ALA A 89 -2.44 -7.97 -3.26
N ALA A 90 -2.86 -9.23 -3.10
CA ALA A 90 -3.31 -10.09 -4.19
C ALA A 90 -4.61 -9.57 -4.84
N CYS A 91 -5.61 -9.18 -4.04
CA CYS A 91 -6.87 -8.63 -4.53
C CYS A 91 -6.66 -7.30 -5.28
N PHE A 92 -5.73 -6.46 -4.81
CA PHE A 92 -5.40 -5.23 -5.53
C PHE A 92 -4.71 -5.50 -6.87
N ALA A 93 -3.80 -6.47 -6.92
CA ALA A 93 -3.18 -6.89 -8.18
C ALA A 93 -4.23 -7.46 -9.14
N LEU A 94 -5.22 -8.21 -8.63
CA LEU A 94 -6.36 -8.70 -9.41
C LEU A 94 -7.19 -7.54 -9.97
N GLY A 95 -7.51 -6.53 -9.16
CA GLY A 95 -8.24 -5.33 -9.56
C GLY A 95 -7.52 -4.51 -10.64
N ASN A 96 -6.20 -4.61 -10.71
CA ASN A 96 -5.38 -4.00 -11.77
C ASN A 96 -5.16 -4.94 -12.98
N HIS A 97 -5.97 -5.98 -13.14
CA HIS A 97 -5.91 -6.94 -14.25
C HIS A 97 -4.55 -7.61 -14.43
N SER A 98 -3.83 -7.84 -13.33
CA SER A 98 -2.55 -8.55 -13.35
C SER A 98 -2.75 -10.04 -13.70
N ARG A 99 -1.75 -10.65 -14.35
CA ARG A 99 -1.74 -12.11 -14.60
C ARG A 99 -1.70 -12.87 -13.27
N LEU A 100 -2.13 -14.13 -13.24
CA LEU A 100 -2.15 -14.99 -12.04
C LEU A 100 -0.79 -15.01 -11.31
N THR A 101 0.30 -15.11 -12.06
CA THR A 101 1.66 -15.03 -11.50
C THR A 101 1.93 -13.69 -10.80
N GLY A 102 1.44 -12.58 -11.36
CA GLY A 102 1.55 -11.25 -10.77
C GLY A 102 0.74 -11.13 -9.48
N ILE A 103 -0.44 -11.73 -9.41
CA ILE A 103 -1.31 -11.74 -8.23
C ILE A 103 -0.63 -12.45 -7.06
N ILE A 104 -0.12 -13.67 -7.29
CA ILE A 104 0.56 -14.48 -6.27
C ILE A 104 1.83 -13.76 -5.78
N LEU A 105 2.64 -13.26 -6.70
CA LEU A 105 3.88 -12.57 -6.36
C LEU A 105 3.63 -11.25 -5.61
N SER A 106 2.58 -10.51 -5.96
CA SER A 106 2.16 -9.31 -5.23
C SER A 106 1.74 -9.64 -3.80
N GLY A 107 1.04 -10.75 -3.59
CA GLY A 107 0.71 -11.25 -2.26
C GLY A 107 1.96 -11.55 -1.41
N VAL A 108 2.93 -12.26 -1.98
CA VAL A 108 4.20 -12.59 -1.31
C VAL A 108 4.99 -11.31 -0.97
N VAL A 109 5.10 -10.38 -1.90
CA VAL A 109 5.80 -9.10 -1.68
C VAL A 109 5.08 -8.25 -0.63
N GLY A 110 3.74 -8.24 -0.62
CA GLY A 110 2.95 -7.54 0.39
C GLY A 110 3.19 -8.09 1.80
N VAL A 111 3.24 -9.41 1.95
CA VAL A 111 3.60 -10.06 3.23
C VAL A 111 5.02 -9.70 3.64
N ALA A 112 5.98 -9.77 2.72
CA ALA A 112 7.37 -9.45 3.01
C ALA A 112 7.54 -7.99 3.48
N GLY A 113 6.85 -7.04 2.83
CA GLY A 113 6.83 -5.65 3.25
C GLY A 113 6.21 -5.45 4.62
N TYR A 114 5.05 -6.06 4.87
CA TYR A 114 4.36 -5.99 6.15
C TYR A 114 5.19 -6.60 7.28
N TYR A 115 5.80 -7.77 7.05
CA TYR A 115 6.72 -8.41 7.98
C TYR A 115 7.91 -7.52 8.33
N CYS A 116 8.53 -6.90 7.32
CA CYS A 116 9.61 -5.95 7.50
C CYS A 116 9.18 -4.77 8.40
N SER A 117 8.00 -4.19 8.17
CA SER A 117 7.45 -3.11 8.98
C SER A 117 7.27 -3.53 10.44
N ILE A 118 6.68 -4.71 10.70
CA ILE A 118 6.44 -5.23 12.07
C ILE A 118 7.76 -5.45 12.80
N ILE A 119 8.78 -6.00 12.16
CA ILE A 119 10.10 -6.21 12.79
C ILE A 119 10.66 -4.89 13.29
N PHE A 120 10.65 -3.85 12.48
CA PHE A 120 11.20 -2.55 12.87
C PHE A 120 10.39 -1.88 13.98
N ILE A 121 9.06 -2.00 13.94
CA ILE A 121 8.18 -1.48 15.00
C ILE A 121 8.43 -2.23 16.33
N ASN A 122 8.55 -3.55 16.30
CA ASN A 122 8.83 -4.35 17.50
C ASN A 122 10.23 -4.07 18.09
N ASN A 123 11.18 -3.63 17.28
CA ASN A 123 12.49 -3.17 17.72
C ASN A 123 12.50 -1.71 18.24
N GLY A 124 11.34 -1.10 18.45
CA GLY A 124 11.19 0.24 19.03
C GLY A 124 11.26 1.39 18.01
N MET A 125 11.25 1.09 16.70
CA MET A 125 11.22 2.14 15.69
C MET A 125 9.78 2.68 15.53
N GLU A 126 9.65 3.98 15.32
CA GLU A 126 8.35 4.59 15.03
C GLU A 126 7.77 4.13 13.68
N ALA A 127 6.45 4.18 13.55
CA ALA A 127 5.74 3.73 12.36
C ALA A 127 6.14 4.49 11.08
N ILE A 128 6.52 5.77 11.18
CA ILE A 128 6.90 6.60 10.03
C ILE A 128 8.17 6.03 9.35
N PRO A 129 9.34 5.93 10.01
CA PRO A 129 10.54 5.38 9.38
C PRO A 129 10.41 3.88 9.07
N ALA A 130 9.72 3.09 9.92
CA ALA A 130 9.51 1.68 9.69
C ALA A 130 8.76 1.41 8.38
N SER A 131 7.73 2.19 8.08
CA SER A 131 6.97 2.08 6.83
C SER A 131 7.81 2.44 5.60
N GLY A 132 8.72 3.42 5.70
CA GLY A 132 9.64 3.79 4.62
C GLY A 132 10.64 2.69 4.29
N ILE A 133 11.25 2.07 5.31
CA ILE A 133 12.19 0.94 5.14
C ILE A 133 11.45 -0.29 4.56
N ALA A 134 10.26 -0.58 5.06
CA ALA A 134 9.43 -1.66 4.54
C ALA A 134 9.05 -1.43 3.07
N ALA A 135 8.67 -0.21 2.69
CA ALA A 135 8.38 0.15 1.32
C ALA A 135 9.62 0.06 0.40
N CYS A 136 10.82 0.39 0.93
CA CYS A 136 12.07 0.18 0.21
C CYS A 136 12.32 -1.32 -0.06
N ALA A 137 12.09 -2.18 0.93
CA ALA A 137 12.18 -3.64 0.76
C ALA A 137 11.17 -4.16 -0.28
N VAL A 138 9.94 -3.63 -0.30
CA VAL A 138 8.93 -3.91 -1.33
C VAL A 138 9.42 -3.47 -2.72
N GLY A 139 9.96 -2.26 -2.85
CA GLY A 139 10.49 -1.74 -4.10
C GLY A 139 11.62 -2.59 -4.67
N LEU A 140 12.58 -2.97 -3.81
CA LEU A 140 13.70 -3.86 -4.15
C LEU A 140 13.21 -5.24 -4.59
N SER A 141 12.42 -5.92 -3.75
CA SER A 141 11.92 -7.27 -4.01
C SER A 141 11.05 -7.33 -5.25
N SER A 142 10.14 -6.35 -5.44
CA SER A 142 9.32 -6.24 -6.63
C SER A 142 10.15 -6.09 -7.90
N THR A 143 11.20 -5.27 -7.88
CA THR A 143 12.06 -5.03 -9.06
C THR A 143 12.84 -6.29 -9.44
N VAL A 144 13.30 -7.07 -8.46
CA VAL A 144 14.00 -8.34 -8.69
C VAL A 144 13.02 -9.42 -9.22
N ILE A 145 11.90 -9.60 -8.54
CA ILE A 145 10.88 -10.60 -8.87
C ILE A 145 10.28 -10.35 -10.25
N SER A 146 9.92 -9.09 -10.54
CA SER A 146 9.33 -8.68 -11.83
C SER A 146 10.24 -9.02 -13.00
N ARG A 147 11.54 -9.06 -12.78
CA ARG A 147 12.50 -9.43 -13.81
C ARG A 147 12.53 -10.93 -14.09
N ILE A 148 12.51 -11.72 -13.03
CA ILE A 148 12.52 -13.19 -13.15
C ILE A 148 11.27 -13.67 -13.88
N TRP A 149 10.11 -13.09 -13.52
CA TRP A 149 8.80 -13.53 -14.00
C TRP A 149 8.24 -12.69 -15.17
N ARG A 150 9.01 -11.71 -15.69
CA ARG A 150 8.63 -10.83 -16.82
C ARG A 150 7.31 -10.08 -16.57
N ILE A 151 7.10 -9.58 -15.35
CA ILE A 151 5.92 -8.82 -14.95
C ILE A 151 6.30 -7.35 -14.79
N PRO A 152 5.40 -6.37 -15.02
CA PRO A 152 5.67 -4.96 -14.75
C PRO A 152 5.97 -4.73 -13.27
N SER A 153 7.16 -4.17 -12.95
CA SER A 153 7.56 -3.91 -11.55
C SER A 153 6.63 -2.91 -10.85
N VAL A 154 6.14 -1.91 -11.58
CA VAL A 154 5.23 -0.89 -11.04
C VAL A 154 3.95 -1.51 -10.48
N ALA A 155 3.35 -2.47 -11.20
CA ALA A 155 2.14 -3.16 -10.74
C ALA A 155 2.38 -3.94 -9.44
N THR A 156 3.53 -4.64 -9.35
CA THR A 156 3.89 -5.43 -8.15
C THR A 156 4.26 -4.52 -6.98
N ILE A 157 4.95 -3.39 -7.22
CA ILE A 157 5.25 -2.39 -6.19
C ILE A 157 3.95 -1.82 -5.64
N SER A 158 3.06 -1.33 -6.52
CA SER A 158 1.79 -0.73 -6.11
C SER A 158 0.93 -1.68 -5.29
N ALA A 159 0.86 -2.95 -5.67
CA ALA A 159 0.13 -3.96 -4.91
C ALA A 159 0.82 -4.31 -3.58
N GLY A 160 2.16 -4.44 -3.58
CA GLY A 160 2.93 -4.81 -2.40
C GLY A 160 2.96 -3.75 -1.29
N ILE A 161 2.82 -2.47 -1.61
CA ILE A 161 2.77 -1.39 -0.61
C ILE A 161 1.39 -1.22 0.05
N ILE A 162 0.32 -1.82 -0.49
CA ILE A 162 -1.04 -1.65 0.04
C ILE A 162 -1.17 -1.97 1.53
N PRO A 163 -0.61 -3.08 2.04
CA PRO A 163 -0.71 -3.38 3.46
C PRO A 163 -0.03 -2.34 4.37
N LEU A 164 0.88 -1.53 3.81
CA LEU A 164 1.61 -0.48 4.54
C LEU A 164 0.86 0.86 4.54
N VAL A 165 -0.11 1.05 3.63
CA VAL A 165 -0.84 2.32 3.49
C VAL A 165 -1.67 2.59 4.73
N PRO A 166 -1.54 3.78 5.35
CA PRO A 166 -2.20 4.12 6.61
C PRO A 166 -3.69 4.49 6.42
N GLY A 167 -4.48 3.55 5.80
CA GLY A 167 -5.89 3.80 5.48
C GLY A 167 -6.76 4.01 6.71
N ILE A 168 -6.58 3.19 7.76
CA ILE A 168 -7.32 3.31 9.02
C ILE A 168 -6.94 4.60 9.75
N THR A 169 -5.66 4.97 9.73
CA THR A 169 -5.17 6.21 10.35
C THR A 169 -5.77 7.43 9.66
N LEU A 170 -5.83 7.44 8.33
CA LEU A 170 -6.49 8.48 7.54
C LEU A 170 -7.98 8.55 7.85
N TYR A 171 -8.67 7.41 7.91
CA TYR A 171 -10.09 7.34 8.26
C TYR A 171 -10.36 7.92 9.65
N ASN A 172 -9.63 7.47 10.67
CA ASN A 172 -9.81 7.94 12.04
C ASN A 172 -9.55 9.44 12.18
N GLY A 173 -8.47 9.94 11.58
CA GLY A 173 -8.18 11.37 11.57
C GLY A 173 -9.27 12.19 10.88
N LEU A 174 -9.76 11.71 9.74
CA LEU A 174 -10.85 12.37 9.01
C LEU A 174 -12.14 12.41 9.83
N MET A 175 -12.51 11.28 10.47
CA MET A 175 -13.70 11.21 11.31
C MET A 175 -13.61 12.15 12.52
N GLN A 176 -12.47 12.21 13.18
CA GLN A 176 -12.27 13.13 14.31
C GLN A 176 -12.42 14.60 13.88
N VAL A 177 -11.89 14.97 12.72
CA VAL A 177 -12.02 16.33 12.18
C VAL A 177 -13.45 16.66 11.78
N VAL A 178 -14.17 15.72 11.12
CA VAL A 178 -15.53 15.95 10.62
C VAL A 178 -16.56 16.02 11.75
N GLN A 179 -16.39 15.22 12.81
CA GLN A 179 -17.35 15.13 13.91
C GLN A 179 -17.16 16.22 14.98
N ASN A 180 -16.04 16.88 15.01
CA ASN A 180 -15.71 17.86 16.03
C ASN A 180 -15.53 19.26 15.44
N SER A 181 -15.88 20.27 16.24
CA SER A 181 -15.71 21.66 15.85
C SER A 181 -14.24 22.10 15.95
N PRO A 182 -13.79 22.99 15.06
CA PRO A 182 -12.46 23.59 15.16
C PRO A 182 -12.21 24.21 16.56
N GLY A 183 -11.01 23.98 17.11
CA GLY A 183 -10.64 24.45 18.45
C GLY A 183 -10.98 23.49 19.59
N THR A 184 -11.54 22.31 19.30
CA THR A 184 -11.69 21.25 20.30
C THR A 184 -10.45 20.34 20.30
N ALA A 185 -10.10 19.78 21.48
CA ALA A 185 -8.97 18.86 21.61
C ALA A 185 -9.07 17.66 20.66
N LEU A 186 -10.28 17.16 20.40
CA LEU A 186 -10.52 16.05 19.47
C LEU A 186 -10.30 16.44 18.00
N PHE A 187 -10.62 17.67 17.62
CA PHE A 187 -10.32 18.20 16.30
C PHE A 187 -8.80 18.31 16.08
N ASP A 188 -8.07 18.86 17.06
CA ASP A 188 -6.62 19.00 16.99
C ASP A 188 -5.92 17.63 16.95
N GLN A 189 -6.43 16.66 17.70
CA GLN A 189 -5.96 15.28 17.66
C GLN A 189 -6.22 14.65 16.26
N GLY A 190 -7.39 14.93 15.67
CA GLY A 190 -7.73 14.49 14.32
C GLY A 190 -6.76 15.03 13.26
N MET A 191 -6.43 16.34 13.34
CA MET A 191 -5.45 16.98 12.47
C MET A 191 -4.05 16.38 12.65
N GLY A 192 -3.62 16.11 13.88
CA GLY A 192 -2.37 15.42 14.16
C GLY A 192 -2.32 14.02 13.57
N THR A 193 -3.42 13.28 13.66
CA THR A 193 -3.56 11.94 13.06
C THR A 193 -3.49 11.97 11.54
N LEU A 194 -4.12 12.95 10.89
CA LEU A 194 -4.04 13.15 9.45
C LEU A 194 -2.61 13.51 9.01
N LEU A 195 -1.94 14.40 9.74
CA LEU A 195 -0.55 14.76 9.46
C LEU A 195 0.37 13.54 9.58
N ARG A 196 0.20 12.73 10.63
CA ARG A 196 0.95 11.47 10.80
C ARG A 196 0.72 10.50 9.64
N ALA A 197 -0.52 10.32 9.20
CA ALA A 197 -0.84 9.48 8.06
C ALA A 197 -0.20 10.00 6.75
N PHE A 198 -0.17 11.31 6.56
CA PHE A 198 0.48 11.94 5.42
C PHE A 198 2.00 11.73 5.45
N MET A 199 2.65 11.87 6.60
CA MET A 199 4.08 11.57 6.77
C MET A 199 4.40 10.11 6.46
N ILE A 200 3.57 9.16 6.91
CA ILE A 200 3.69 7.74 6.56
C ILE A 200 3.59 7.56 5.03
N ALA A 201 2.65 8.23 4.37
CA ALA A 201 2.50 8.14 2.91
C ALA A 201 3.74 8.66 2.16
N ILE A 202 4.34 9.77 2.62
CA ILE A 202 5.60 10.30 2.06
C ILE A 202 6.73 9.29 2.19
N THR A 203 6.91 8.71 3.37
CA THR A 203 8.00 7.75 3.61
C THR A 203 7.81 6.46 2.82
N ILE A 204 6.56 5.99 2.64
CA ILE A 204 6.26 4.85 1.75
C ILE A 204 6.61 5.19 0.30
N ALA A 205 6.18 6.35 -0.21
CA ALA A 205 6.46 6.78 -1.58
C ALA A 205 7.98 6.89 -1.84
N ALA A 206 8.69 7.57 -0.94
CA ALA A 206 10.15 7.71 -1.01
C ALA A 206 10.86 6.35 -0.93
N GLY A 207 10.48 5.51 0.04
CA GLY A 207 11.05 4.18 0.22
C GLY A 207 10.84 3.30 -1.01
N ALA A 208 9.62 3.23 -1.55
CA ALA A 208 9.30 2.43 -2.73
C ALA A 208 10.08 2.89 -3.98
N SER A 209 10.15 4.21 -4.22
CA SER A 209 10.94 4.78 -5.33
C SER A 209 12.44 4.50 -5.15
N PHE A 210 12.98 4.70 -3.95
CA PHE A 210 14.37 4.41 -3.66
C PHE A 210 14.72 2.93 -3.83
N GLY A 211 13.85 2.03 -3.33
CA GLY A 211 13.98 0.59 -3.53
C GLY A 211 13.94 0.19 -5.01
N ASN A 212 13.05 0.79 -5.79
CA ASN A 212 12.97 0.58 -7.24
C ASN A 212 14.25 1.04 -7.96
N ILE A 213 14.81 2.20 -7.59
CA ILE A 213 16.05 2.74 -8.19
C ILE A 213 17.23 1.82 -7.89
N ILE A 214 17.41 1.40 -6.63
CA ILE A 214 18.49 0.47 -6.23
C ILE A 214 18.34 -0.90 -6.89
N GLY A 215 17.11 -1.36 -7.10
CA GLY A 215 16.83 -2.63 -7.76
C GLY A 215 17.20 -2.65 -9.26
N ARG A 216 17.20 -1.48 -9.94
CA ARG A 216 17.51 -1.39 -11.39
C ARG A 216 18.89 -1.92 -11.80
N PRO A 217 20.01 -1.59 -11.13
CA PRO A 217 21.33 -2.13 -11.49
C PRO A 217 21.49 -3.62 -11.17
N MET A 218 20.87 -4.12 -10.07
CA MET A 218 20.84 -5.55 -9.78
C MET A 218 20.14 -6.33 -10.89
N ARG A 219 19.09 -5.77 -11.47
CA ARG A 219 18.38 -6.27 -12.63
C ARG A 219 19.32 -6.48 -13.84
N ARG A 220 20.25 -5.56 -14.10
CA ARG A 220 21.23 -5.66 -15.21
C ARG A 220 22.24 -6.79 -15.00
N LYS A 221 22.70 -7.00 -13.76
CA LYS A 221 23.62 -8.08 -13.40
C LYS A 221 22.98 -9.46 -13.52
N LEU A 222 21.75 -9.62 -13.09
CA LEU A 222 20.99 -10.87 -13.19
C LEU A 222 20.74 -11.29 -14.64
N ILE A 223 20.51 -10.34 -15.56
CA ILE A 223 20.40 -10.66 -17.00
C ILE A 223 21.72 -11.21 -17.55
N LYS A 224 22.83 -10.58 -17.21
CA LYS A 224 24.15 -11.04 -17.68
C LYS A 224 24.48 -12.43 -17.14
N LEU A 225 24.05 -12.77 -15.93
CA LEU A 225 24.22 -14.11 -15.35
C LEU A 225 23.28 -15.13 -16.02
N HIS A 226 22.03 -14.78 -16.27
CA HIS A 226 21.08 -15.69 -16.93
C HIS A 226 21.47 -15.98 -18.38
N ASN A 227 21.98 -14.98 -19.11
CA ASN A 227 22.48 -15.17 -20.47
C ASN A 227 23.84 -15.90 -20.54
N LYS A 228 24.56 -16.04 -19.39
CA LYS A 228 25.80 -16.84 -19.29
C LYS A 228 25.53 -18.30 -18.94
N LEU A 229 24.34 -18.63 -18.43
CA LEU A 229 23.95 -20.03 -18.23
C LEU A 229 23.58 -20.63 -19.59
N PRO A 230 24.29 -21.66 -20.08
CA PRO A 230 23.94 -22.32 -21.33
C PRO A 230 22.52 -22.83 -21.22
N SER A 231 21.66 -22.48 -22.19
CA SER A 231 20.30 -22.97 -22.24
C SER A 231 20.36 -24.50 -22.29
N LEU A 232 19.60 -25.17 -21.42
CA LEU A 232 19.49 -26.64 -21.39
C LEU A 232 19.09 -27.23 -22.75
N SER A 233 18.56 -26.43 -23.66
CA SER A 233 18.28 -26.80 -25.06
C SER A 233 19.56 -27.13 -25.87
N ASN A 234 20.72 -26.54 -25.54
CA ASN A 234 21.96 -26.84 -26.25
C ASN A 234 22.60 -28.17 -25.77
N LEU A 235 22.21 -28.68 -24.62
CA LEU A 235 22.67 -30.00 -24.14
C LEU A 235 21.92 -31.17 -24.82
N SER A 236 20.70 -30.96 -25.29
CA SER A 236 19.94 -31.97 -25.98
C SER A 236 20.39 -32.18 -27.45
N ILE A 237 20.86 -31.12 -28.10
CA ILE A 237 21.33 -31.15 -29.49
C ILE A 237 22.70 -31.86 -29.60
N HIS A 238 23.52 -31.73 -28.56
CA HIS A 238 24.84 -32.39 -28.55
C HIS A 238 24.77 -33.92 -28.26
N LYS A 239 23.62 -34.37 -27.72
CA LYS A 239 23.37 -35.81 -27.48
C LYS A 239 22.82 -36.53 -28.72
N GLN A 240 22.15 -35.83 -29.65
CA GLN A 240 21.63 -36.39 -30.88
C GLN A 240 22.67 -36.50 -32.01
N ASN A 241 23.78 -35.81 -31.92
CA ASN A 241 24.85 -35.87 -32.96
C ASN A 241 25.98 -36.86 -32.64
N LYS A 242 25.79 -37.69 -31.59
CA LYS A 242 26.73 -38.76 -31.19
C LYS A 242 26.14 -40.16 -31.17
N SER A 243 24.98 -40.38 -31.82
CA SER A 243 24.41 -41.73 -32.01
C SER A 243 24.49 -42.11 -33.47
#